data_0c600f2644e95b10d367259daa9bf080
#
_entry.id   0c600f2644e95b10d367259daa9bf080
#
_cell.length_a   1.000
_cell.length_b   1.000
_cell.length_c   1.000
_cell.angle_alpha   90.00
_cell.angle_beta   90.00
_cell.angle_gamma   90.00
#
_symmetry.space_group_name_H-M   'P 1'
#
loop_
_entity.id
_entity.type
_entity.pdbx_description
1 polymer ?
#
loop_
_entity_poly.entity_id
_entity_poly.type
_entity_poly.pdbx_seq_one_letter_code
_entity_poly.pdbx_strand_id
1 'polypeptide(L)' 'MSKSDVIEVEGTIVEAYPNAMFQVELQNGHKILAHISGTLRMNFIRILPGDKVTVELSPYDLTRGRITWRGKS' A
#
# COMPACT_ATOMS: atom_id res chain seq x y z
N MET A 1 -18.41 14.93 3.88
CA MET A 1 -18.18 14.44 3.74
C MET A 1 -17.21 13.89 3.89
N SER A 2 -17.16 13.35 4.11
CA SER A 2 -16.10 12.98 4.54
C SER A 2 -15.38 12.33 3.69
N LYS A 3 -14.34 12.64 3.42
CA LYS A 3 -13.58 12.05 2.63
C LYS A 3 -12.88 11.11 3.30
N SER A 4 -13.10 10.80 4.41
CA SER A 4 -12.25 9.93 5.06
C SER A 4 -12.80 8.61 5.12
N ASP A 5 -13.33 8.09 4.10
CA ASP A 5 -13.81 6.76 4.10
C ASP A 5 -12.74 5.77 3.71
N VAL A 6 -11.50 6.04 3.95
CA VAL A 6 -10.45 5.08 3.67
C VAL A 6 -10.00 4.43 4.96
N ILE A 7 -9.52 3.20 4.86
CA ILE A 7 -9.02 2.46 5.99
C ILE A 7 -7.51 2.36 5.83
N GLU A 8 -6.77 2.85 6.81
CA GLU A 8 -5.32 2.76 6.77
C GLU A 8 -4.87 1.53 7.53
N VAL A 9 -4.06 0.72 6.88
CA VAL A 9 -3.53 -0.48 7.51
C VAL A 9 -2.06 -0.60 7.16
N GLU A 10 -1.34 -1.32 7.97
CA GLU A 10 0.05 -1.61 7.71
C GLU A 10 0.18 -2.95 7.05
N GLY A 11 1.14 -3.06 6.15
CA GLY A 11 1.41 -4.32 5.51
C GLY A 11 2.87 -4.43 5.14
N THR A 12 3.24 -5.57 4.62
CA THR A 12 4.60 -5.85 4.20
C THR A 12 4.58 -6.18 2.72
N ILE A 13 5.50 -5.60 1.98
CA ILE A 13 5.59 -5.88 0.56
C ILE A 13 6.05 -7.31 0.37
N VAL A 14 5.28 -8.08 -0.37
CA VAL A 14 5.60 -9.47 -0.67
C VAL A 14 6.25 -9.57 -2.04
N GLU A 15 5.74 -8.81 -2.98
CA GLU A 15 6.24 -8.89 -4.35
C GLU A 15 6.06 -7.56 -5.05
N ALA A 16 6.99 -7.21 -5.91
CA ALA A 16 6.92 -5.99 -6.69
C ALA A 16 6.72 -6.36 -8.15
N TYR A 17 5.80 -5.67 -8.81
CA TYR A 17 5.51 -5.89 -10.22
C TYR A 17 6.02 -4.71 -11.05
N PRO A 18 6.27 -4.94 -12.32
CA PRO A 18 6.93 -3.90 -13.12
C PRO A 18 6.14 -2.63 -13.35
N ASN A 19 4.84 -2.65 -13.18
CA ASN A 19 4.05 -1.46 -13.46
C ASN A 19 3.73 -0.67 -12.21
N ALA A 20 4.65 -0.67 -11.25
CA ALA A 20 4.50 0.07 -9.99
C ALA A 20 3.38 -0.47 -9.14
N MET A 21 3.06 -1.73 -9.31
CA MET A 21 2.10 -2.41 -8.48
C MET A 21 2.83 -3.33 -7.52
N PHE A 22 2.26 -3.56 -6.36
CA PHE A 22 2.90 -4.37 -5.34
C PHE A 22 1.88 -5.28 -4.69
N GLN A 23 2.33 -6.45 -4.31
CA GLN A 23 1.50 -7.31 -3.49
C GLN A 23 1.88 -7.08 -2.04
N VAL A 24 0.91 -6.74 -1.23
CA VAL A 24 1.13 -6.40 0.16
C VAL A 24 0.39 -7.39 1.03
N GLU A 25 1.07 -7.93 2.02
CA GLU A 25 0.43 -8.82 2.97
C GLU A 25 0.10 -8.03 4.23
N LEU A 26 -1.16 -8.01 4.59
CA LEU A 26 -1.61 -7.29 5.76
C LEU A 26 -1.36 -8.12 7.01
N GLN A 27 -1.53 -7.49 8.17
CA GLN A 27 -1.24 -8.17 9.41
C GLN A 27 -2.11 -9.37 9.67
N ASN A 28 -3.29 -9.40 9.09
CA ASN A 28 -4.17 -10.55 9.27
C ASN A 28 -3.89 -11.65 8.26
N GLY A 29 -2.82 -11.55 7.49
CA GLY A 29 -2.49 -12.55 6.51
C GLY A 29 -3.15 -12.37 5.16
N HIS A 30 -3.97 -11.35 5.02
CA HIS A 30 -4.67 -11.08 3.78
C HIS A 30 -3.73 -10.38 2.81
N LYS A 31 -3.74 -10.78 1.55
CA LYS A 31 -2.89 -10.14 0.56
C LYS A 31 -3.72 -9.32 -0.39
N ILE A 32 -3.23 -8.13 -0.69
CA ILE A 32 -3.93 -7.22 -1.59
C ILE A 32 -2.95 -6.70 -2.62
N LEU A 33 -3.51 -6.13 -3.68
CA LEU A 33 -2.73 -5.43 -4.68
C LEU A 33 -2.76 -3.95 -4.35
N ALA A 34 -1.59 -3.32 -4.37
CA ALA A 34 -1.49 -1.90 -4.06
C ALA A 34 -0.64 -1.21 -5.09
N HIS A 35 -0.90 0.07 -5.31
CA HIS A 35 -0.07 0.88 -6.18
C HIS A 35 0.51 2.02 -5.37
N ILE A 36 1.56 2.65 -5.89
CA ILE A 36 2.22 3.72 -5.19
C ILE A 36 1.45 5.00 -5.41
N SER A 37 1.25 5.77 -4.33
CA SER A 37 0.61 7.07 -4.47
C SER A 37 1.50 8.00 -5.26
N GLY A 38 0.91 9.03 -5.86
CA GLY A 38 1.67 9.98 -6.63
C GLY A 38 2.73 10.68 -5.81
N THR A 39 2.44 10.95 -4.54
CA THR A 39 3.40 11.61 -3.68
C THR A 39 4.66 10.78 -3.48
N LEU A 40 4.50 9.49 -3.24
CA LEU A 40 5.66 8.63 -3.07
C LEU A 40 6.44 8.50 -4.36
N ARG A 41 5.73 8.44 -5.48
CA ARG A 41 6.40 8.33 -6.75
C ARG A 41 7.23 9.55 -7.05
N MET A 42 6.74 10.72 -6.72
CA MET A 42 7.46 11.94 -6.98
C MET A 42 8.69 12.08 -6.10
N ASN A 43 8.71 11.40 -4.97
CA ASN A 43 9.85 11.44 -4.09
C ASN A 43 10.84 10.33 -4.39
N PHE A 44 10.63 9.58 -5.45
CA PHE A 44 11.54 8.52 -5.86
C PHE A 44 11.82 7.51 -4.75
N ILE A 45 10.85 7.24 -3.96
CA ILE A 45 11.02 6.28 -2.89
C ILE A 45 10.99 4.88 -3.47
N ARG A 46 12.04 4.11 -3.16
CA ARG A 46 12.14 2.76 -3.67
C ARG A 46 11.47 1.81 -2.70
N ILE A 47 10.60 0.97 -3.19
CA ILE A 47 9.90 -0.01 -2.39
C ILE A 47 10.33 -1.40 -2.83
N LEU A 48 10.79 -2.18 -1.88
CA LEU A 48 11.31 -3.51 -2.18
C LEU A 48 10.56 -4.56 -1.36
N PRO A 49 10.57 -5.81 -1.80
CA PRO A 49 9.96 -6.87 -0.99
C PRO A 49 10.57 -6.89 0.40
N GLY A 50 9.72 -7.03 1.39
CA GLY A 50 10.13 -6.98 2.77
C GLY A 50 9.95 -5.65 3.45
N ASP A 51 9.72 -4.59 2.65
CA ASP A 51 9.50 -3.27 3.24
C ASP A 51 8.13 -3.19 3.88
N LYS A 52 8.06 -2.43 4.95
CA LYS A 52 6.78 -2.15 5.57
C LYS A 52 6.20 -0.88 5.01
N VAL A 53 4.91 -0.89 4.78
CA VAL A 53 4.24 0.25 4.15
C VAL A 53 2.90 0.46 4.82
N THR A 54 2.39 1.66 4.69
CA THR A 54 1.02 1.97 5.07
C THR A 54 0.19 2.03 3.79
N VAL A 55 -0.92 1.34 3.80
CA VAL A 55 -1.79 1.23 2.65
C VAL A 55 -3.16 1.76 3.00
N GLU A 56 -3.75 2.52 2.10
CA GLU A 56 -5.12 2.96 2.23
C GLU A 56 -6.02 2.05 1.42
N LEU A 57 -7.05 1.56 2.06
CA LEU A 57 -8.04 0.70 1.40
C LEU A 57 -9.38 1.40 1.37
N SER A 58 -10.11 1.18 0.29
CA SER A 58 -11.48 1.65 0.22
C SER A 58 -12.38 0.64 0.93
N PRO A 59 -13.33 1.07 1.74
CA PRO A 59 -14.26 0.11 2.33
C PRO A 59 -15.10 -0.60 1.29
N TYR A 60 -15.14 -0.07 0.07
CA TYR A 60 -15.90 -0.70 -0.99
C TYR A 60 -15.09 -1.74 -1.75
N ASP A 61 -13.79 -1.76 -1.57
CA ASP A 61 -12.95 -2.73 -2.28
C ASP A 61 -11.70 -2.97 -1.46
N LEU A 62 -11.76 -3.96 -0.61
CA LEU A 62 -10.65 -4.25 0.31
C LEU A 62 -9.56 -5.09 -0.33
N THR A 63 -9.68 -5.38 -1.63
CA THR A 63 -8.67 -6.16 -2.31
C THR A 63 -7.63 -5.29 -3.00
N ARG A 64 -7.85 -3.99 -3.03
CA ARG A 64 -6.92 -3.06 -3.67
C ARG A 64 -6.65 -1.92 -2.73
N GLY A 65 -5.45 -1.39 -2.82
CA GLY A 65 -5.08 -0.30 -1.97
C GLY A 65 -4.09 0.62 -2.63
N ARG A 66 -3.74 1.66 -1.90
CA ARG A 66 -2.75 2.63 -2.36
C ARG A 66 -1.71 2.79 -1.27
N ILE A 67 -0.45 2.64 -1.63
CA ILE A 67 0.63 2.82 -0.68
C ILE A 67 0.85 4.31 -0.50
N THR A 68 0.65 4.79 0.71
CA THR A 68 0.77 6.22 0.99
C THR A 68 2.00 6.54 1.80
N TRP A 69 2.63 5.55 2.39
CA TRP A 69 3.81 5.79 3.20
C TRP A 69 4.66 4.54 3.24
N ARG A 70 5.97 4.73 3.18
CA ARG A 70 6.87 3.61 3.29
C ARG A 70 7.69 3.76 4.54
N GLY A 71 7.83 2.70 5.27
CA GLY A 71 8.68 2.75 6.40
C GLY A 71 7.98 2.79 7.65
N LYS A 72 8.61 2.82 8.51
CA LYS A 72 8.17 2.76 9.45
C LYS A 72 8.12 3.34 10.29
N SER A 73 8.03 3.55 10.78
CA SER A 73 7.94 4.24 11.68
C SER A 73 8.36 4.12 12.67
#